data_cc2e9dd0eb9b459a5be18bb24c5dd070
#
_entry.id   cc2e9dd0eb9b459a5be18bb24c5dd070
#
_cell.length_a   1.000
_cell.length_b   1.000
_cell.length_c   1.000
_cell.angle_alpha   90.00
_cell.angle_beta   90.00
_cell.angle_gamma   90.00
#
_symmetry.space_group_name_H-M   'P 1'
#
loop_
_entity.id
_entity.type
_entity.pdbx_description
1 polymer ?
#
loop_
_entity_poly.entity_id
_entity_poly.type
_entity_poly.pdbx_seq_one_letter_code
_entity_poly.pdbx_strand_id
1 'polypeptide(L)'
;MEKVTIVSEIQPPQNDKERKTRERVACFLKHPNEEKFTLIEKQYGITVPWWWIEEGESLEQAVEREIKEEVWFLHIKKIKNLQITIQLERYEQKQDLNLHSVSHFFFAELFDLEQQIWEFNVIWEEKEAVLSKITPQVIKVARNSFAKNLDIKHRKELIKRS
;
A
#
# COMPACT_ATOMS: atom_id res chain seq x y z
N MET A 1 1.14 6.26 15.77
CA MET A 1 1.03 6.33 14.29
C MET A 1 2.27 6.97 13.71
N GLU A 2 2.88 6.33 12.77
CA GLU A 2 4.04 6.90 12.07
C GLU A 2 3.59 7.68 10.84
N LYS A 3 4.08 8.91 10.70
CA LYS A 3 3.69 9.82 9.62
C LYS A 3 4.94 10.33 8.91
N VAL A 4 5.00 10.12 7.61
CA VAL A 4 6.10 10.57 6.77
C VAL A 4 5.56 11.53 5.71
N THR A 5 6.23 12.67 5.55
CA THR A 5 5.87 13.65 4.52
C THR A 5 6.98 13.76 3.49
N ILE A 6 6.60 13.64 2.23
CA ILE A 6 7.50 13.75 1.08
C ILE A 6 7.01 14.89 0.19
N VAL A 7 7.93 15.76 -0.21
CA VAL A 7 7.67 16.79 -1.21
C VAL A 7 8.35 16.38 -2.52
N SER A 8 7.59 16.34 -3.61
CA SER A 8 8.12 15.93 -4.90
C SER A 8 9.21 16.89 -5.38
N GLU A 9 10.39 16.36 -5.70
CA GLU A 9 11.49 17.12 -6.30
C GLU A 9 11.30 17.27 -7.82
N ILE A 10 10.60 16.34 -8.45
CA ILE A 10 10.36 16.31 -9.91
C ILE A 10 9.22 17.26 -10.28
N GLN A 11 8.17 17.27 -9.49
CA GLN A 11 6.99 18.11 -9.68
C GLN A 11 6.66 18.83 -8.36
N PRO A 12 7.49 19.81 -7.96
CA PRO A 12 7.26 20.48 -6.67
C PRO A 12 5.96 21.29 -6.68
N PRO A 13 5.29 21.39 -5.53
CA PRO A 13 4.10 22.24 -5.38
C PRO A 13 4.37 23.68 -5.82
N GLN A 14 3.37 24.31 -6.41
CA GLN A 14 3.42 25.72 -6.86
C GLN A 14 2.65 26.62 -5.91
N ASN A 15 3.23 27.74 -5.51
CA ASN A 15 2.67 28.64 -4.47
C ASN A 15 1.31 29.27 -4.81
N ASP A 16 1.02 29.43 -6.10
CA ASP A 16 -0.21 30.07 -6.59
C ASP A 16 -1.34 29.12 -6.94
N LYS A 17 -1.18 27.83 -6.66
CA LYS A 17 -2.14 26.79 -7.03
C LYS A 17 -2.97 26.32 -5.84
N GLU A 18 -4.22 25.98 -6.13
CA GLU A 18 -5.14 25.35 -5.18
C GLU A 18 -4.55 24.03 -4.68
N ARG A 19 -4.73 23.72 -3.40
CA ARG A 19 -4.33 22.47 -2.79
C ARG A 19 -5.53 21.56 -2.60
N LYS A 20 -5.47 20.36 -3.15
CA LYS A 20 -6.49 19.31 -2.98
C LYS A 20 -5.91 18.13 -2.25
N THR A 21 -6.58 17.67 -1.20
CA THR A 21 -6.22 16.46 -0.47
C THR A 21 -7.03 15.27 -0.96
N ARG A 22 -6.36 14.16 -1.24
CA ARG A 22 -6.98 12.87 -1.53
C ARG A 22 -6.36 11.77 -0.69
N GLU A 23 -7.19 10.89 -0.21
CA GLU A 23 -6.75 9.75 0.58
C GLU A 23 -6.82 8.45 -0.23
N ARG A 24 -5.84 7.59 0.00
CA ARG A 24 -5.78 6.26 -0.58
C ARG A 24 -5.31 5.24 0.43
N VAL A 25 -5.63 3.98 0.18
CA VAL A 25 -5.12 2.83 0.91
C VAL A 25 -4.15 2.05 0.04
N ALA A 26 -3.11 1.52 0.66
CA ALA A 26 -2.18 0.58 0.04
C ALA A 26 -2.10 -0.68 0.91
N CYS A 27 -1.98 -1.84 0.31
CA CYS A 27 -2.04 -3.08 1.06
C CYS A 27 -0.93 -4.05 0.67
N PHE A 28 -0.22 -4.54 1.68
CA PHE A 28 0.67 -5.69 1.56
C PHE A 28 -0.15 -6.96 1.72
N LEU A 29 -0.46 -7.63 0.61
CA LEU A 29 -1.22 -8.89 0.60
C LEU A 29 -0.29 -10.08 0.77
N LYS A 30 -0.45 -10.82 1.85
CA LYS A 30 0.37 -11.98 2.14
C LYS A 30 -0.24 -13.26 1.57
N HIS A 31 0.60 -14.06 0.92
CA HIS A 31 0.28 -15.41 0.47
C HIS A 31 -0.20 -16.28 1.65
N PRO A 32 -1.22 -17.14 1.46
CA PRO A 32 -1.75 -17.95 2.56
C PRO A 32 -0.75 -18.96 3.17
N ASN A 33 0.17 -19.49 2.39
CA ASN A 33 1.07 -20.57 2.80
C ASN A 33 2.57 -20.22 2.73
N GLU A 34 2.92 -19.08 2.14
CA GLU A 34 4.33 -18.68 1.93
C GLU A 34 4.57 -17.28 2.49
N GLU A 35 5.80 -16.98 2.87
CA GLU A 35 6.23 -15.64 3.29
C GLU A 35 6.48 -14.75 2.06
N LYS A 36 5.44 -14.61 1.22
CA LYS A 36 5.45 -13.81 0.01
C LYS A 36 4.30 -12.82 0.00
N PHE A 37 4.52 -11.70 -0.67
CA PHE A 37 3.55 -10.62 -0.78
C PHE A 37 3.27 -10.29 -2.25
N THR A 38 2.08 -9.79 -2.50
CA THR A 38 1.62 -9.41 -3.83
C THR A 38 2.21 -8.06 -4.27
N LEU A 39 2.72 -8.06 -5.49
CA LEU A 39 2.94 -6.85 -6.28
C LEU A 39 2.08 -6.91 -7.52
N ILE A 40 1.66 -5.76 -8.00
CA ILE A 40 0.93 -5.64 -9.27
C ILE A 40 1.78 -4.87 -10.29
N GLU A 41 1.75 -5.34 -11.52
CA GLU A 41 2.37 -4.66 -12.64
C GLU A 41 1.36 -3.76 -13.35
N LYS A 42 1.66 -2.47 -13.39
CA LYS A 42 0.89 -1.46 -14.11
C LYS A 42 1.76 -0.83 -15.21
N GLN A 43 1.15 -0.03 -16.08
CA GLN A 43 1.86 0.62 -17.20
C GLN A 43 3.07 1.44 -16.77
N TYR A 44 3.03 2.03 -15.57
CA TYR A 44 4.10 2.86 -15.02
C TYR A 44 5.07 2.12 -14.09
N GLY A 45 4.91 0.80 -13.94
CA GLY A 45 5.82 -0.04 -13.17
C GLY A 45 5.14 -0.99 -12.20
N ILE A 46 5.96 -1.58 -11.34
CA ILE A 46 5.54 -2.56 -10.34
C ILE A 46 5.29 -1.82 -9.03
N THR A 47 4.16 -2.08 -8.40
CA THR A 47 3.77 -1.43 -7.15
C THR A 47 2.98 -2.37 -6.24
N VAL A 48 2.93 -2.01 -4.96
CA VAL A 48 1.96 -2.56 -4.03
C VAL A 48 0.55 -2.14 -4.48
N PRO A 49 -0.47 -3.00 -4.39
CA PRO A 49 -1.85 -2.59 -4.66
C PRO A 49 -2.25 -1.37 -3.85
N TRP A 50 -2.77 -0.36 -4.52
CA TRP A 50 -3.26 0.86 -3.87
C TRP A 50 -4.50 1.40 -4.58
N TRP A 51 -5.40 2.06 -3.82
CA TRP A 51 -6.69 2.52 -4.31
C TRP A 51 -7.13 3.81 -3.62
N TRP A 52 -7.85 4.65 -4.35
CA TRP A 52 -8.49 5.82 -3.77
C TRP A 52 -9.67 5.39 -2.89
N ILE A 53 -9.86 6.10 -1.77
CA ILE A 53 -11.00 5.88 -0.88
C ILE A 53 -12.22 6.57 -1.46
N GLU A 54 -13.37 5.90 -1.43
CA GLU A 54 -14.65 6.46 -1.83
C GLU A 54 -15.29 7.22 -0.68
N GLU A 55 -16.16 8.20 -1.00
CA GLU A 55 -16.84 9.01 -0.01
C GLU A 55 -17.71 8.14 0.92
N GLY A 56 -17.59 8.39 2.23
CA GLY A 56 -18.35 7.66 3.25
C GLY A 56 -17.82 6.28 3.61
N GLU A 57 -16.72 5.86 2.99
CA GLU A 57 -16.09 4.56 3.22
C GLU A 57 -15.02 4.66 4.31
N SER A 58 -14.94 3.68 5.21
CA SER A 58 -13.81 3.56 6.12
C SER A 58 -12.57 3.04 5.40
N LEU A 59 -11.39 3.21 6.01
CA LEU A 59 -10.14 2.70 5.47
C LEU A 59 -10.20 1.18 5.28
N GLU A 60 -10.68 0.46 6.26
CA GLU A 60 -10.82 -1.00 6.24
C GLU A 60 -11.80 -1.47 5.18
N GLN A 61 -12.93 -0.77 5.02
CA GLN A 61 -13.92 -1.05 3.98
C GLN A 61 -13.33 -0.87 2.58
N ALA A 62 -12.53 0.18 2.37
CA ALA A 62 -11.84 0.41 1.11
C ALA A 62 -10.89 -0.74 0.76
N VAL A 63 -10.08 -1.17 1.72
CA VAL A 63 -9.13 -2.29 1.52
C VAL A 63 -9.88 -3.57 1.17
N GLU A 64 -10.91 -3.93 1.94
CA GLU A 64 -11.68 -5.16 1.72
C GLU A 64 -12.38 -5.14 0.36
N ARG A 65 -13.03 -4.04 0.01
CA ARG A 65 -13.71 -3.89 -1.26
C ARG A 65 -12.75 -4.05 -2.43
N GLU A 66 -11.64 -3.36 -2.40
CA GLU A 66 -10.69 -3.32 -3.52
C GLU A 66 -9.91 -4.63 -3.68
N ILE A 67 -9.61 -5.33 -2.58
CA ILE A 67 -9.01 -6.67 -2.69
C ILE A 67 -9.95 -7.60 -3.45
N LYS A 68 -11.25 -7.52 -3.19
CA LYS A 68 -12.26 -8.35 -3.86
C LYS A 68 -12.52 -7.91 -5.29
N GLU A 69 -12.55 -6.60 -5.57
CA GLU A 69 -12.93 -6.06 -6.87
C GLU A 69 -11.78 -5.97 -7.87
N GLU A 70 -10.59 -5.54 -7.44
CA GLU A 70 -9.45 -5.30 -8.35
C GLU A 70 -8.42 -6.42 -8.37
N VAL A 71 -8.12 -7.02 -7.22
CA VAL A 71 -7.18 -8.15 -7.17
C VAL A 71 -7.90 -9.48 -7.19
N TRP A 72 -9.22 -9.46 -7.06
CA TRP A 72 -10.12 -10.62 -7.21
C TRP A 72 -9.88 -11.78 -6.23
N PHE A 73 -9.23 -11.53 -5.12
CA PHE A 73 -9.14 -12.51 -4.04
C PHE A 73 -10.41 -12.48 -3.20
N LEU A 74 -11.05 -13.63 -3.06
CA LEU A 74 -12.38 -13.74 -2.45
C LEU A 74 -12.34 -13.94 -0.93
N HIS A 75 -11.29 -14.58 -0.43
CA HIS A 75 -11.20 -14.99 0.95
C HIS A 75 -10.04 -14.34 1.68
N ILE A 76 -10.36 -13.34 2.48
CA ILE A 76 -9.41 -12.59 3.30
C ILE A 76 -9.51 -13.12 4.73
N LYS A 77 -8.38 -13.56 5.29
CA LYS A 77 -8.30 -14.07 6.65
C LYS A 77 -8.17 -12.97 7.69
N LYS A 78 -7.40 -11.92 7.37
CA LYS A 78 -7.07 -10.85 8.29
C LYS A 78 -6.73 -9.57 7.55
N ILE A 79 -7.21 -8.44 8.07
CA ILE A 79 -6.82 -7.10 7.64
C ILE A 79 -6.30 -6.34 8.87
N LYS A 80 -5.14 -5.71 8.74
CA LYS A 80 -4.53 -4.94 9.81
C LYS A 80 -4.01 -3.61 9.29
N ASN A 81 -4.40 -2.51 9.95
CA ASN A 81 -3.81 -1.20 9.74
C ASN A 81 -2.40 -1.19 10.33
N LEU A 82 -1.38 -0.90 9.52
CA LEU A 82 0.02 -0.86 9.96
C LEU A 82 0.35 0.41 10.75
N GLN A 83 -0.58 1.37 10.83
CA GLN A 83 -0.39 2.66 11.49
C GLN A 83 0.77 3.47 10.88
N ILE A 84 0.97 3.32 9.58
CA ILE A 84 1.93 4.08 8.79
C ILE A 84 1.16 4.89 7.75
N THR A 85 1.43 6.17 7.72
CA THR A 85 0.83 7.11 6.77
C THR A 85 1.94 7.84 6.02
N ILE A 86 1.90 7.81 4.70
CA ILE A 86 2.81 8.57 3.85
C ILE A 86 2.02 9.67 3.15
N GLN A 87 2.47 10.91 3.30
CA GLN A 87 1.91 12.07 2.64
C GLN A 87 2.85 12.53 1.53
N LEU A 88 2.33 12.73 0.33
CA LEU A 88 3.06 13.23 -0.81
C LEU A 88 2.44 14.55 -1.28
N GLU A 89 3.27 15.59 -1.34
CA GLU A 89 2.92 16.89 -1.90
C GLU A 89 3.54 17.04 -3.29
N ARG A 90 2.72 17.27 -4.32
CA ARG A 90 3.20 17.49 -5.69
C ARG A 90 2.26 18.38 -6.49
N TYR A 91 2.79 19.02 -7.53
CA TYR A 91 1.97 19.67 -8.53
C TYR A 91 1.42 18.63 -9.52
N GLU A 92 0.11 18.66 -9.74
CA GLU A 92 -0.57 17.79 -10.69
C GLU A 92 -0.96 18.60 -11.94
N GLN A 93 -0.26 18.37 -13.05
CA GLN A 93 -0.39 19.16 -14.25
C GLN A 93 -1.75 19.05 -14.94
N LYS A 94 -2.34 17.86 -14.96
CA LYS A 94 -3.63 17.62 -15.65
C LYS A 94 -4.78 18.39 -15.02
N GLN A 95 -4.77 18.56 -13.71
CA GLN A 95 -5.79 19.27 -12.96
C GLN A 95 -5.38 20.70 -12.59
N ASP A 96 -4.13 21.08 -12.87
CA ASP A 96 -3.55 22.38 -12.53
C ASP A 96 -3.71 22.77 -11.07
N LEU A 97 -3.36 21.83 -10.16
CA LEU A 97 -3.44 22.01 -8.73
C LEU A 97 -2.30 21.32 -7.99
N ASN A 98 -2.10 21.69 -6.74
CA ASN A 98 -1.23 20.98 -5.83
C ASN A 98 -1.99 19.81 -5.21
N LEU A 99 -1.53 18.60 -5.45
CA LEU A 99 -2.12 17.40 -4.87
C LEU A 99 -1.37 17.02 -3.60
N HIS A 100 -2.12 16.93 -2.51
CA HIS A 100 -1.70 16.32 -1.26
C HIS A 100 -2.33 14.94 -1.15
N SER A 101 -1.58 13.90 -1.44
CA SER A 101 -2.06 12.53 -1.30
C SER A 101 -1.64 11.95 0.04
N VAL A 102 -2.59 11.32 0.72
CA VAL A 102 -2.37 10.66 2.02
C VAL A 102 -2.56 9.17 1.80
N SER A 103 -1.50 8.39 1.96
CA SER A 103 -1.53 6.94 1.78
C SER A 103 -1.51 6.25 3.14
N HIS A 104 -2.53 5.44 3.40
CA HIS A 104 -2.64 4.60 4.60
C HIS A 104 -2.24 3.18 4.25
N PHE A 105 -1.32 2.59 4.99
CA PHE A 105 -0.78 1.28 4.70
C PHE A 105 -1.39 0.18 5.57
N PHE A 106 -1.78 -0.90 4.90
CA PHE A 106 -2.41 -2.06 5.49
C PHE A 106 -1.62 -3.32 5.18
N PHE A 107 -1.80 -4.31 6.02
CA PHE A 107 -1.43 -5.69 5.80
C PHE A 107 -2.71 -6.51 5.71
N ALA A 108 -2.79 -7.41 4.74
CA ALA A 108 -3.85 -8.40 4.68
C ALA A 108 -3.26 -9.78 4.43
N GLU A 109 -3.83 -10.78 5.09
CA GLU A 109 -3.48 -12.18 4.89
C GLU A 109 -4.62 -12.87 4.16
N LEU A 110 -4.31 -13.54 3.07
CA LEU A 110 -5.28 -14.31 2.31
C LEU A 110 -5.49 -15.69 2.94
N PHE A 111 -6.71 -16.17 2.91
CA PHE A 111 -7.04 -17.51 3.35
C PHE A 111 -6.68 -18.56 2.29
N ASP A 112 -6.91 -18.25 1.03
CA ASP A 112 -6.57 -19.07 -0.13
C ASP A 112 -6.27 -18.19 -1.35
N LEU A 113 -5.93 -18.81 -2.46
CA LEU A 113 -5.64 -18.13 -3.74
C LEU A 113 -6.80 -18.26 -4.73
N GLU A 114 -8.01 -18.52 -4.26
CA GLU A 114 -9.17 -18.59 -5.15
C GLU A 114 -9.48 -17.22 -5.72
N GLN A 115 -9.37 -17.09 -7.04
CA GLN A 115 -9.62 -15.88 -7.80
C GLN A 115 -10.63 -16.12 -8.90
N GLN A 116 -11.39 -15.08 -9.24
CA GLN A 116 -12.34 -15.16 -10.34
C GLN A 116 -11.72 -14.79 -11.69
N ILE A 117 -10.99 -13.69 -11.77
CA ILE A 117 -10.37 -13.19 -13.01
C ILE A 117 -9.15 -12.34 -12.65
N TRP A 118 -8.13 -12.32 -13.50
CA TRP A 118 -6.94 -11.49 -13.37
C TRP A 118 -7.08 -10.24 -14.25
N GLU A 119 -7.26 -9.07 -13.65
CA GLU A 119 -7.22 -7.80 -14.36
C GLU A 119 -5.79 -7.28 -14.52
N PHE A 120 -4.96 -7.50 -13.50
CA PHE A 120 -3.55 -7.11 -13.50
C PHE A 120 -2.64 -8.31 -13.35
N ASN A 121 -1.42 -8.18 -13.85
CA ASN A 121 -0.39 -9.18 -13.62
C ASN A 121 0.05 -9.14 -12.15
N VAL A 122 -0.27 -10.18 -11.41
CA VAL A 122 0.06 -10.32 -9.99
C VAL A 122 1.38 -11.07 -9.85
N ILE A 123 2.31 -10.51 -9.08
CA ILE A 123 3.62 -11.08 -8.83
C ILE A 123 3.74 -11.37 -7.33
N TRP A 124 4.21 -12.56 -6.99
CA TRP A 124 4.50 -12.95 -5.62
C TRP A 124 5.99 -12.85 -5.34
N GLU A 125 6.37 -12.06 -4.35
CA GLU A 125 7.77 -11.81 -4.01
C GLU A 125 8.00 -11.89 -2.50
N GLU A 126 9.21 -12.26 -2.12
CA GLU A 126 9.63 -12.21 -0.72
C GLU A 126 9.66 -10.75 -0.21
N LYS A 127 9.52 -10.58 1.09
CA LYS A 127 9.45 -9.27 1.74
C LYS A 127 10.56 -8.30 1.29
N GLU A 128 11.80 -8.75 1.26
CA GLU A 128 12.94 -7.90 0.87
C GLU A 128 12.85 -7.46 -0.60
N ALA A 129 12.42 -8.34 -1.48
CA ALA A 129 12.20 -8.01 -2.89
C ALA A 129 11.05 -7.03 -3.07
N VAL A 130 9.95 -7.20 -2.32
CA VAL A 130 8.83 -6.25 -2.30
C VAL A 130 9.32 -4.87 -1.90
N LEU A 131 10.01 -4.77 -0.77
CA LEU A 131 10.52 -3.50 -0.25
C LEU A 131 11.52 -2.82 -1.18
N SER A 132 12.27 -3.58 -2.00
CA SER A 132 13.20 -3.02 -2.98
C SER A 132 12.53 -2.56 -4.29
N LYS A 133 11.39 -3.15 -4.65
CA LYS A 133 10.66 -2.87 -5.90
C LYS A 133 9.63 -1.74 -5.79
N ILE A 134 9.16 -1.45 -4.59
CA ILE A 134 8.28 -0.31 -4.36
C ILE A 134 9.05 0.98 -4.66
N THR A 135 8.39 2.00 -5.22
CA THR A 135 9.00 3.25 -5.71
C THR A 135 10.08 3.81 -4.78
N PRO A 136 11.30 4.05 -5.28
CA PRO A 136 12.48 4.33 -4.45
C PRO A 136 12.34 5.46 -3.44
N GLN A 137 11.54 6.48 -3.73
CA GLN A 137 11.36 7.65 -2.86
C GLN A 137 10.56 7.32 -1.59
N VAL A 138 9.50 6.52 -1.74
CA VAL A 138 8.64 6.13 -0.62
C VAL A 138 9.41 5.21 0.34
N ILE A 139 10.28 4.38 -0.20
CA ILE A 139 10.98 3.34 0.55
C ILE A 139 12.17 3.85 1.34
N LYS A 140 12.95 4.77 0.81
CA LYS A 140 14.09 5.33 1.55
C LYS A 140 13.69 5.85 2.92
N VAL A 141 12.48 6.41 3.02
CA VAL A 141 11.99 7.05 4.23
C VAL A 141 11.22 6.08 5.14
N ALA A 142 10.53 5.10 4.59
CA ALA A 142 9.65 4.20 5.36
C ALA A 142 10.07 2.72 5.34
N ARG A 143 11.14 2.36 4.66
CA ARG A 143 11.60 0.96 4.51
C ARG A 143 11.76 0.23 5.84
N ASN A 144 12.44 0.87 6.79
CA ASN A 144 12.70 0.27 8.09
C ASN A 144 11.40 0.05 8.87
N SER A 145 10.47 0.97 8.79
CA SER A 145 9.17 0.88 9.43
C SER A 145 8.31 -0.23 8.84
N PHE A 146 8.30 -0.38 7.52
CA PHE A 146 7.61 -1.49 6.86
C PHE A 146 8.24 -2.84 7.22
N ALA A 147 9.55 -2.95 7.15
CA ALA A 147 10.27 -4.17 7.53
C ALA A 147 9.93 -4.57 8.96
N LYS A 148 10.01 -3.64 9.90
CA LYS A 148 9.70 -3.85 11.31
C LYS A 148 8.24 -4.28 11.54
N ASN A 149 7.28 -3.64 10.88
CA ASN A 149 5.87 -3.95 11.05
C ASN A 149 5.47 -5.27 10.41
N LEU A 150 6.07 -5.65 9.27
CA LEU A 150 5.84 -6.93 8.64
C LEU A 150 6.46 -8.11 9.42
N ASP A 151 7.47 -7.86 10.26
CA ASP A 151 8.10 -8.84 11.11
C ASP A 151 7.42 -9.05 12.48
N ILE A 152 6.48 -8.19 12.87
CA ILE A 152 5.83 -8.25 14.18
C ILE A 152 5.21 -9.63 14.45
N LYS A 153 4.62 -10.26 13.44
CA LYS A 153 4.02 -11.58 13.58
C LYS A 153 5.09 -12.63 13.94
N HIS A 154 6.22 -12.58 13.28
CA HIS A 154 7.34 -13.48 13.53
C HIS A 154 7.91 -13.34 14.95
N ARG A 155 8.07 -12.10 15.43
CA ARG A 155 8.51 -11.82 16.81
C ARG A 155 7.54 -12.34 17.86
N LYS A 156 6.24 -12.18 17.67
CA LYS A 156 5.20 -12.69 18.58
C LYS A 156 5.17 -14.21 18.63
N GLU A 157 5.40 -14.87 17.51
CA GLU A 157 5.50 -16.33 17.45
C GLU A 157 6.76 -16.86 18.13
N LEU A 158 7.90 -16.20 17.98
CA LEU A 158 9.15 -16.52 18.67
C LEU A 158 9.03 -16.38 20.19
N ILE A 159 8.37 -15.32 20.67
CA ILE A 159 8.11 -15.09 22.10
C ILE A 159 7.19 -16.16 22.67
N LYS A 160 6.18 -16.61 21.94
CA LYS A 160 5.28 -17.69 22.37
C LYS A 160 5.95 -19.06 22.45
N ARG A 161 7.05 -19.29 21.71
CA ARG A 161 7.81 -20.55 21.70
C ARG A 161 8.92 -20.61 22.76
N SER A 162 9.26 -19.49 23.33
CA SER A 162 10.24 -19.40 24.41
C SER A 162 9.56 -19.39 25.77
#